data_d3b0b3b2c6cb25fa2945a9caceee5134
#
_entry.id   d3b0b3b2c6cb25fa2945a9caceee5134
#
_cell.length_a   1.000
_cell.length_b   1.000
_cell.length_c   1.000
_cell.angle_alpha   90.00
_cell.angle_beta   90.00
_cell.angle_gamma   90.00
#
_symmetry.space_group_name_H-M   'P 1'
#
loop_
_entity.id
_entity.type
_entity.pdbx_description
1 polymer ?
#
loop_
_entity_poly.entity_id
_entity_poly.type
_entity_poly.pdbx_seq_one_letter_code
_entity_poly.pdbx_strand_id
1 'polypeptide(L)'
;AEVHDCFTIAELLVYEAMGLTKLGQGDRAILDGTVYSNGALPVNLSGGLKAKGHPVGATGVSMHALTSAQLTGTAGLMQKKDANIGCIFNMGGSGVANYCSILEAAK
;
A
#
# COMPACT_ATOMS: atom_id res chain seq x y z
N ALA A 1 -0.15 2.64 3.88
CA ALA A 1 -0.82 1.56 3.15
C ALA A 1 0.18 0.67 2.41
N GLU A 2 -0.20 -0.57 2.12
CA GLU A 2 0.51 -1.46 1.21
C GLU A 2 -0.40 -1.74 0.01
N VAL A 3 0.07 -1.43 -1.21
CA VAL A 3 -0.70 -1.60 -2.44
C VAL A 3 0.03 -2.49 -3.44
N HIS A 4 -0.72 -3.10 -4.36
CA HIS A 4 -0.20 -4.02 -5.36
C HIS A 4 0.39 -3.24 -6.54
N ASP A 5 1.65 -2.90 -6.42
CA ASP A 5 2.42 -2.09 -7.39
C ASP A 5 3.25 -2.95 -8.37
N CYS A 6 2.69 -4.07 -8.82
CA CYS A 6 3.39 -4.97 -9.76
C CYS A 6 3.83 -4.26 -11.05
N PHE A 7 3.04 -3.30 -11.51
CA PHE A 7 3.37 -2.38 -12.60
C PHE A 7 3.05 -0.94 -12.19
N THR A 8 3.75 0.03 -12.78
CA THR A 8 3.52 1.46 -12.51
C THR A 8 2.07 1.87 -12.78
N ILE A 9 1.48 1.41 -13.88
CA ILE A 9 0.08 1.70 -14.19
C ILE A 9 -0.87 1.08 -13.17
N ALA A 10 -0.58 -0.10 -12.63
CA ALA A 10 -1.40 -0.73 -11.62
C ALA A 10 -1.45 0.13 -10.35
N GLU A 11 -0.31 0.66 -9.93
CA GLU A 11 -0.20 1.55 -8.78
C GLU A 11 -1.05 2.82 -8.96
N LEU A 12 -0.98 3.47 -10.12
CA LEU A 12 -1.79 4.66 -10.42
C LEU A 12 -3.30 4.36 -10.38
N LEU A 13 -3.71 3.24 -10.97
CA LEU A 13 -5.12 2.82 -10.96
C LEU A 13 -5.60 2.49 -9.53
N VAL A 14 -4.74 1.94 -8.69
CA VAL A 14 -5.07 1.68 -7.28
C VAL A 14 -5.30 2.99 -6.53
N TYR A 15 -4.51 4.03 -6.76
CA TYR A 15 -4.73 5.34 -6.14
C TYR A 15 -6.09 5.94 -6.49
N GLU A 16 -6.51 5.77 -7.74
CA GLU A 16 -7.86 6.17 -8.18
C GLU A 16 -8.95 5.32 -7.52
N ALA A 17 -8.76 3.99 -7.49
CA ALA A 17 -9.70 3.05 -6.87
C ALA A 17 -9.86 3.28 -5.36
N MET A 18 -8.80 3.70 -4.68
CA MET A 18 -8.81 4.08 -3.26
C MET A 18 -9.43 5.46 -3.01
N GLY A 19 -9.75 6.21 -4.06
CA GLY A 19 -10.30 7.57 -3.93
C GLY A 19 -9.28 8.62 -3.52
N LEU A 20 -7.98 8.35 -3.64
CA LEU A 20 -6.92 9.33 -3.35
C LEU A 20 -6.85 10.41 -4.42
N THR A 21 -7.24 10.08 -5.63
CA THR A 21 -7.27 10.97 -6.77
C THR A 21 -8.54 10.77 -7.58
N LYS A 22 -8.86 11.72 -8.47
CA LYS A 22 -9.94 11.56 -9.44
C LYS A 22 -9.53 10.56 -10.52
N LEU A 23 -10.51 9.99 -11.21
CA LEU A 23 -10.28 9.11 -12.35
C LEU A 23 -9.41 9.81 -13.42
N GLY A 24 -8.41 9.10 -13.93
CA GLY A 24 -7.44 9.61 -14.89
C GLY A 24 -6.37 10.53 -14.29
N GLN A 25 -6.27 10.62 -12.96
CA GLN A 25 -5.33 11.50 -12.26
C GLN A 25 -4.50 10.74 -11.19
N GLY A 26 -4.31 9.44 -11.35
CA GLY A 26 -3.55 8.62 -10.40
C GLY A 26 -2.13 9.14 -10.12
N ASP A 27 -1.50 9.76 -11.12
CA ASP A 27 -0.18 10.39 -11.02
C ASP A 27 -0.13 11.53 -9.98
N ARG A 28 -1.24 12.22 -9.72
CA ARG A 28 -1.31 13.32 -8.76
C ARG A 28 -0.93 12.89 -7.35
N ALA A 29 -1.27 11.66 -6.96
CA ALA A 29 -0.89 11.14 -5.64
C ALA A 29 0.64 11.16 -5.42
N ILE A 30 1.40 10.94 -6.48
CA ILE A 30 2.87 11.00 -6.47
C ILE A 30 3.35 12.46 -6.60
N LEU A 31 2.85 13.19 -7.59
CA LEU A 31 3.27 14.55 -7.87
C LEU A 31 3.02 15.51 -6.70
N ASP A 32 1.90 15.32 -6.01
CA ASP A 32 1.53 16.12 -4.84
C ASP A 32 2.19 15.62 -3.53
N GLY A 33 2.96 14.53 -3.59
CA GLY A 33 3.67 13.96 -2.44
C GLY A 33 2.79 13.25 -1.42
N THR A 34 1.52 13.01 -1.74
CA THR A 34 0.53 12.40 -0.83
C THR A 34 0.99 11.04 -0.31
N VAL A 35 1.60 10.22 -1.19
CA VAL A 35 1.96 8.83 -0.92
C VAL A 35 3.41 8.63 -0.45
N TYR A 36 4.20 9.69 -0.34
CA TYR A 36 5.56 9.61 0.17
C TYR A 36 5.61 9.33 1.67
N SER A 37 6.77 8.90 2.17
CA SER A 37 6.96 8.52 3.58
C SER A 37 6.54 9.62 4.57
N ASN A 38 6.63 10.87 4.18
CA ASN A 38 6.20 12.04 4.93
C ASN A 38 4.87 12.62 4.47
N GLY A 39 4.21 11.99 3.51
CA GLY A 39 2.93 12.43 2.95
C GLY A 39 1.73 12.09 3.87
N ALA A 40 0.55 12.50 3.42
CA ALA A 40 -0.70 12.30 4.17
C ALA A 40 -1.09 10.83 4.29
N LEU A 41 -0.80 10.02 3.25
CA LEU A 41 -1.01 8.57 3.26
C LEU A 41 0.22 7.87 2.70
N PRO A 42 1.22 7.56 3.52
CA PRO A 42 2.40 6.81 3.06
C PRO A 42 2.01 5.45 2.47
N VAL A 43 2.54 5.17 1.29
CA VAL A 43 2.27 3.93 0.55
C VAL A 43 3.56 3.17 0.31
N ASN A 44 3.51 1.85 0.50
CA ASN A 44 4.62 0.94 0.22
C ASN A 44 5.95 1.36 0.87
N LEU A 45 5.92 1.69 2.16
CA LEU A 45 7.15 1.97 2.92
C LEU A 45 8.12 0.78 2.91
N SER A 46 7.61 -0.42 2.63
CA SER A 46 8.38 -1.64 2.42
C SER A 46 9.22 -1.64 1.13
N GLY A 47 9.01 -0.67 0.25
CA GLY A 47 9.55 -0.64 -1.11
C GLY A 47 8.60 -1.25 -2.15
N GLY A 48 7.45 -1.79 -1.70
CA GLY A 48 6.46 -2.41 -2.58
C GLY A 48 6.94 -3.67 -3.28
N LEU A 49 6.13 -4.20 -4.19
CA LEU A 49 6.43 -5.40 -4.95
C LEU A 49 7.66 -5.21 -5.86
N LYS A 50 7.86 -3.99 -6.36
CA LYS A 50 8.98 -3.69 -7.26
C LYS A 50 10.34 -3.77 -6.57
N ALA A 51 10.42 -3.44 -5.28
CA ALA A 51 11.69 -3.44 -4.56
C ALA A 51 11.88 -4.69 -3.68
N LYS A 52 10.85 -5.12 -2.93
CA LYS A 52 10.96 -6.29 -2.04
C LYS A 52 10.68 -7.63 -2.72
N GLY A 53 10.11 -7.61 -3.93
CA GLY A 53 9.73 -8.80 -4.68
C GLY A 53 8.22 -9.09 -4.66
N HIS A 54 7.81 -9.91 -5.63
CA HIS A 54 6.41 -10.29 -5.85
C HIS A 54 6.28 -11.81 -5.98
N PRO A 55 6.39 -12.58 -4.88
CA PRO A 55 6.15 -14.02 -4.92
C PRO A 55 4.65 -14.27 -5.08
N VAL A 56 4.26 -14.74 -6.27
CA VAL A 56 2.86 -15.03 -6.62
C VAL A 56 2.27 -16.03 -5.62
N GLY A 57 1.08 -15.70 -5.10
CA GLY A 57 0.43 -16.48 -4.05
C GLY A 57 0.83 -16.09 -2.61
N ALA A 58 1.97 -15.43 -2.41
CA ALA A 58 2.43 -14.98 -1.08
C ALA A 58 2.36 -13.46 -0.87
N THR A 59 2.21 -12.68 -1.93
CA THR A 59 2.23 -11.20 -1.86
C THR A 59 1.18 -10.64 -0.91
N GLY A 60 -0.06 -11.12 -0.98
CA GLY A 60 -1.13 -10.66 -0.08
C GLY A 60 -0.79 -10.89 1.38
N VAL A 61 -0.22 -12.05 1.73
CA VAL A 61 0.23 -12.36 3.08
C VAL A 61 1.36 -11.42 3.51
N SER A 62 2.34 -11.16 2.63
CA SER A 62 3.45 -10.25 2.94
C SER A 62 2.96 -8.82 3.20
N MET A 63 1.98 -8.34 2.45
CA MET A 63 1.38 -7.01 2.66
C MET A 63 0.69 -6.92 4.02
N HIS A 64 -0.03 -7.97 4.43
CA HIS A 64 -0.65 -8.04 5.75
C HIS A 64 0.40 -8.09 6.87
N ALA A 65 1.46 -8.88 6.72
CA ALA A 65 2.55 -8.95 7.70
C ALA A 65 3.26 -7.60 7.88
N LEU A 66 3.55 -6.89 6.78
CA LEU A 66 4.18 -5.57 6.81
C LEU A 66 3.27 -4.51 7.43
N THR A 67 1.99 -4.52 7.09
CA THR A 67 1.01 -3.61 7.70
C THR A 67 0.85 -3.91 9.20
N SER A 68 0.79 -5.18 9.59
CA SER A 68 0.75 -5.58 10.99
C SER A 68 2.00 -5.10 11.75
N ALA A 69 3.17 -5.23 11.15
CA ALA A 69 4.42 -4.73 11.74
C ALA A 69 4.38 -3.21 11.97
N GLN A 70 3.81 -2.43 11.05
CA GLN A 70 3.58 -1.00 11.23
C GLN A 70 2.66 -0.71 12.42
N LEU A 71 1.57 -1.44 12.54
CA LEU A 71 0.56 -1.23 13.60
C LEU A 71 1.03 -1.68 14.98
N THR A 72 1.95 -2.64 15.04
CA THR A 72 2.52 -3.15 16.29
C THR A 72 3.84 -2.48 16.70
N GLY A 73 4.32 -1.51 15.91
CA GLY A 73 5.57 -0.81 16.21
C GLY A 73 6.83 -1.62 15.96
N THR A 74 6.74 -2.67 15.13
CA THR A 74 7.84 -3.61 14.86
C THR A 74 8.42 -3.53 13.45
N ALA A 75 8.08 -2.47 12.69
CA ALA A 75 8.50 -2.30 11.30
C ALA A 75 9.97 -1.83 11.14
N GLY A 76 10.72 -1.68 12.21
CA GLY A 76 12.14 -1.30 12.16
C GLY A 76 12.34 0.07 11.50
N LEU A 77 13.26 0.16 10.52
CA LEU A 77 13.58 1.41 9.83
C LEU A 77 12.42 1.95 8.96
N MET A 78 11.43 1.14 8.64
CA MET A 78 10.24 1.53 7.88
C MET A 78 9.13 2.07 8.77
N GLN A 79 9.30 2.06 10.09
CA GLN A 79 8.25 2.37 11.04
C GLN A 79 7.70 3.78 10.85
N LYS A 80 6.41 3.88 10.57
CA LYS A 80 5.68 5.16 10.61
C LYS A 80 5.26 5.45 12.04
N LYS A 81 5.59 6.64 12.52
CA LYS A 81 5.15 7.11 13.83
C LYS A 81 3.61 7.21 13.87
N ASP A 82 3.03 6.80 14.97
CA ASP A 82 1.58 6.91 15.27
C ASP A 82 0.68 6.19 14.23
N ALA A 83 1.17 5.09 13.65
CA ALA A 83 0.38 4.25 12.75
C ALA A 83 -0.67 3.48 13.55
N ASN A 84 -1.95 3.81 13.39
CA ASN A 84 -3.08 3.18 14.07
C ASN A 84 -4.00 2.41 13.13
N ILE A 85 -4.05 2.81 11.87
CA ILE A 85 -4.86 2.17 10.82
C ILE A 85 -3.96 1.87 9.63
N GLY A 86 -4.08 0.68 9.09
CA GLY A 86 -3.38 0.24 7.89
C GLY A 86 -4.37 -0.22 6.81
N CYS A 87 -4.07 0.11 5.56
CA CYS A 87 -4.84 -0.33 4.41
C CYS A 87 -3.98 -1.22 3.53
N ILE A 88 -4.55 -2.31 3.07
CA ILE A 88 -3.95 -3.20 2.08
C ILE A 88 -4.87 -3.24 0.87
N PHE A 89 -4.34 -2.96 -0.31
CA PHE A 89 -5.04 -3.17 -1.57
C PHE A 89 -4.27 -4.19 -2.41
N ASN A 90 -4.78 -5.40 -2.48
CA ASN A 90 -4.17 -6.48 -3.25
C ASN A 90 -4.97 -6.79 -4.51
N MET A 91 -4.26 -7.11 -5.60
CA MET A 91 -4.82 -7.36 -6.92
C MET A 91 -4.38 -8.74 -7.40
N GLY A 92 -5.28 -9.45 -8.06
CA GLY A 92 -4.98 -10.72 -8.73
C GLY A 92 -5.47 -10.71 -10.18
N GLY A 93 -4.79 -11.47 -11.05
CA GLY A 93 -5.21 -11.70 -12.42
C GLY A 93 -5.44 -10.42 -13.23
N SER A 94 -4.47 -9.52 -13.29
CA SER A 94 -4.54 -8.27 -14.06
C SER A 94 -5.74 -7.39 -13.67
N GLY A 95 -6.08 -7.36 -12.37
CA GLY A 95 -7.18 -6.54 -11.85
C GLY A 95 -8.55 -7.22 -11.89
N VAL A 96 -8.63 -8.50 -12.24
CA VAL A 96 -9.89 -9.27 -12.25
C VAL A 96 -10.40 -9.50 -10.82
N ALA A 97 -9.50 -9.75 -9.87
CA ALA A 97 -9.82 -9.96 -8.47
C ALA A 97 -9.10 -8.91 -7.61
N ASN A 98 -9.84 -8.07 -6.93
CA ASN A 98 -9.30 -7.02 -6.08
C ASN A 98 -9.81 -7.20 -4.66
N TYR A 99 -8.90 -7.10 -3.70
CA TYR A 99 -9.18 -7.30 -2.28
C TYR A 99 -8.62 -6.13 -1.48
N CYS A 100 -9.46 -5.56 -0.63
CA CYS A 100 -9.04 -4.51 0.29
C CYS A 100 -9.23 -4.98 1.73
N SER A 101 -8.20 -4.76 2.56
CA SER A 101 -8.26 -5.02 4.00
C SER A 101 -7.92 -3.75 4.75
N ILE A 102 -8.68 -3.45 5.80
CA ILE A 102 -8.35 -2.41 6.76
C ILE A 102 -8.02 -3.08 8.08
N LEU A 103 -6.85 -2.78 8.60
CA LEU A 103 -6.37 -3.24 9.90
C LEU A 103 -6.31 -2.07 10.87
N GLU A 104 -6.63 -2.32 12.11
CA GLU A 104 -6.52 -1.36 13.21
C GLU A 104 -5.65 -1.94 14.31
N ALA A 105 -4.83 -1.09 14.95
CA ALA A 105 -4.06 -1.49 16.12
C ALA A 105 -5.01 -1.83 17.27
N ALA A 106 -4.92 -3.03 17.81
CA ALA A 106 -5.63 -3.37 19.03
C ALA A 106 -5.08 -2.51 20.19
N LYS A 107 -5.98 -1.85 20.90
CA LYS A 107 -5.65 -1.04 22.09
C LYS A 107 -5.58 -1.93 23.32
#